data_b0ebafb7a42442c57f616760a62d67d7
#
_entry.id   b0ebafb7a42442c57f616760a62d67d7
#
_cell.length_a   1.000
_cell.length_b   1.000
_cell.length_c   1.000
_cell.angle_alpha   90.00
_cell.angle_beta   90.00
_cell.angle_gamma   90.00
#
_symmetry.space_group_name_H-M   'P 1'
#
loop_
_entity.id
_entity.type
_entity.pdbx_description
1 polymer ?
#
loop_
_entity_poly.entity_id
_entity_poly.type
_entity_poly.pdbx_seq_one_letter_code
_entity_poly.pdbx_strand_id
1 'polypeptide(L)'
;MLTKDSRILKENEFHPVQLRVFFVMITLYTFYFTCNNNLGVAADRIQQSFDLSNATFGILFTIFTLGFGLGQFFSGYLGDRYSPKLLMFLGAIGATAANIGFGLSSNMTAFAICWAVNAVSLSMGWSPGCSVLFRWIPQKRWGLFMGLFDAFAFLGGIIIYPVAGFAITFLSWRAAFFLPALLLLMWSVVFCIYVKDTPQQYGFTVEWEHAAKSDSEGSGAAKKSAECSGAAKKSAECSEAAEVLELTGSDTCFEKAEEVKSDTVCLRDYADVMKHPAILLTALATICSQFVRWGLVNWIVKILITPRAVVDGGLSESADGIFAGGEHGGFGMALMAATIAASAMHWGGAFFSITLGHISDTVFHGRRWQTIFIGFLVSTVGLLVIYFFGIRILMLPGGVILLGALLFFSGGCIQGVQAPLFNLPGDILGTRLGGTGVGIVNGWSYLGASFAGITLGAMMDAFGLTSCLLLMAGISLLGAIVILVLRK
;
A
#
# COMPACT_ATOMS: atom_id res chain seq x y z
N MET A 1 39.65 0.05 -10.92
CA MET A 1 39.83 -0.91 -9.82
C MET A 1 39.23 -0.26 -8.57
N LEU A 2 38.05 -0.69 -8.13
CA LEU A 2 37.49 -0.26 -6.84
C LEU A 2 38.22 -1.03 -5.73
N THR A 3 38.69 -0.33 -4.72
CA THR A 3 39.34 -0.95 -3.55
C THR A 3 38.36 -1.90 -2.86
N LYS A 4 38.84 -2.95 -2.18
CA LYS A 4 38.00 -3.96 -1.50
C LYS A 4 37.02 -3.32 -0.51
N ASP A 5 37.37 -2.20 0.11
CA ASP A 5 36.54 -1.43 1.05
C ASP A 5 35.37 -0.66 0.39
N SER A 6 35.46 -0.36 -0.91
CA SER A 6 34.38 0.34 -1.64
C SER A 6 33.19 -0.59 -2.03
N ARG A 7 33.27 -1.88 -1.74
CA ARG A 7 32.24 -2.89 -2.01
C ARG A 7 31.45 -3.31 -0.77
N ILE A 8 31.71 -2.69 0.37
CA ILE A 8 30.96 -2.97 1.61
C ILE A 8 29.89 -1.90 1.75
N LEU A 9 28.63 -2.32 1.85
CA LEU A 9 27.53 -1.43 2.20
C LEU A 9 27.50 -1.33 3.73
N LYS A 10 27.74 -0.11 4.23
CA LYS A 10 27.76 0.19 5.67
C LYS A 10 26.37 0.58 6.16
N GLU A 11 26.08 0.28 7.42
CA GLU A 11 24.79 0.59 8.03
C GLU A 11 24.51 2.09 8.14
N ASN A 12 25.55 2.88 8.39
CA ASN A 12 25.44 4.32 8.66
C ASN A 12 25.62 5.23 7.43
N GLU A 13 26.10 4.69 6.30
CA GLU A 13 26.40 5.43 5.08
C GLU A 13 25.66 4.85 3.88
N PHE A 14 25.02 5.72 3.07
CA PHE A 14 24.33 5.25 1.86
C PHE A 14 25.24 5.30 0.65
N HIS A 15 25.43 4.15 0.03
CA HIS A 15 26.12 4.07 -1.24
C HIS A 15 25.24 4.62 -2.38
N PRO A 16 25.78 5.38 -3.35
CA PRO A 16 24.99 5.92 -4.48
C PRO A 16 24.18 4.87 -5.26
N VAL A 17 24.69 3.63 -5.34
CA VAL A 17 23.97 2.52 -5.98
C VAL A 17 22.71 2.13 -5.20
N GLN A 18 22.76 2.10 -3.85
CA GLN A 18 21.58 1.83 -3.01
C GLN A 18 20.49 2.87 -3.27
N LEU A 19 20.84 4.15 -3.21
CA LEU A 19 19.90 5.24 -3.45
C LEU A 19 19.34 5.19 -4.87
N ARG A 20 20.17 4.92 -5.86
CA ARG A 20 19.72 4.76 -7.25
C ARG A 20 18.73 3.61 -7.40
N VAL A 21 19.01 2.42 -6.87
CA VAL A 21 18.11 1.27 -6.90
C VAL A 21 16.78 1.63 -6.23
N PHE A 22 16.84 2.25 -5.05
CA PHE A 22 15.66 2.66 -4.32
C PHE A 22 14.82 3.69 -5.10
N PHE A 23 15.43 4.78 -5.58
CA PHE A 23 14.68 5.82 -6.31
C PHE A 23 14.12 5.34 -7.63
N VAL A 24 14.82 4.49 -8.36
CA VAL A 24 14.27 3.89 -9.59
C VAL A 24 13.07 2.99 -9.28
N MET A 25 13.12 2.24 -8.18
CA MET A 25 12.04 1.37 -7.73
C MET A 25 10.80 2.16 -7.29
N ILE A 26 10.96 3.17 -6.43
CA ILE A 26 9.81 3.95 -5.93
C ILE A 26 9.17 4.78 -7.04
N THR A 27 9.94 5.28 -8.01
CA THR A 27 9.43 5.98 -9.18
C THR A 27 8.62 5.03 -10.09
N LEU A 28 9.07 3.77 -10.28
CA LEU A 28 8.25 2.77 -10.96
C LEU A 28 6.89 2.63 -10.27
N TYR A 29 6.90 2.57 -8.94
CA TYR A 29 5.67 2.42 -8.16
C TYR A 29 4.76 3.65 -8.25
N THR A 30 5.32 4.86 -8.37
CA THR A 30 4.57 6.07 -8.71
C THR A 30 3.76 5.88 -10.00
N PHE A 31 4.39 5.34 -11.06
CA PHE A 31 3.69 5.07 -12.32
C PHE A 31 2.67 3.92 -12.24
N TYR A 32 2.84 2.97 -11.33
CA TYR A 32 1.78 2.00 -11.02
C TYR A 32 0.51 2.70 -10.55
N PHE A 33 0.62 3.69 -9.67
CA PHE A 33 -0.53 4.44 -9.16
C PHE A 33 -1.17 5.34 -10.22
N THR A 34 -0.44 5.80 -11.23
CA THR A 34 -1.05 6.51 -12.36
C THR A 34 -1.97 5.61 -13.19
N CYS A 35 -1.65 4.31 -13.30
CA CYS A 35 -2.48 3.31 -13.98
C CYS A 35 -3.63 2.74 -13.11
N ASN A 36 -3.76 3.19 -11.87
CA ASN A 36 -4.85 2.83 -10.96
C ASN A 36 -5.93 3.93 -10.92
N ASN A 37 -5.51 5.18 -10.75
CA ASN A 37 -6.43 6.28 -10.45
C ASN A 37 -7.04 6.93 -11.71
N ASN A 38 -6.58 6.58 -12.90
CA ASN A 38 -7.06 7.11 -14.18
C ASN A 38 -8.54 6.78 -14.46
N LEU A 39 -9.04 5.61 -14.01
CA LEU A 39 -10.44 5.21 -14.20
C LEU A 39 -11.41 6.20 -13.54
N GLY A 40 -11.11 6.63 -12.31
CA GLY A 40 -11.94 7.58 -11.58
C GLY A 40 -12.05 8.94 -12.29
N VAL A 41 -10.95 9.43 -12.89
CA VAL A 41 -10.95 10.69 -13.63
C VAL A 41 -11.76 10.59 -14.93
N ALA A 42 -11.70 9.43 -15.60
CA ALA A 42 -12.41 9.19 -16.86
C ALA A 42 -13.87 8.73 -16.69
N ALA A 43 -14.32 8.50 -15.46
CA ALA A 43 -15.59 7.85 -15.14
C ALA A 43 -16.79 8.49 -15.86
N ASP A 44 -16.95 9.80 -15.72
CA ASP A 44 -18.08 10.53 -16.28
C ASP A 44 -18.15 10.42 -17.82
N ARG A 45 -17.02 10.56 -18.49
CA ARG A 45 -16.95 10.44 -19.97
C ARG A 45 -17.20 9.02 -20.46
N ILE A 46 -16.75 8.01 -19.73
CA ILE A 46 -17.02 6.61 -20.07
C ILE A 46 -18.49 6.30 -19.86
N GLN A 47 -19.08 6.71 -18.74
CA GLN A 47 -20.51 6.53 -18.47
C GLN A 47 -21.38 7.18 -19.53
N GLN A 48 -21.09 8.42 -19.92
CA GLN A 48 -21.81 9.11 -21.00
C GLN A 48 -21.63 8.41 -22.36
N SER A 49 -20.43 7.89 -22.67
CA SER A 49 -20.14 7.26 -23.96
C SER A 49 -20.83 5.91 -24.17
N PHE A 50 -21.11 5.19 -23.08
CA PHE A 50 -21.64 3.82 -23.11
C PHE A 50 -22.98 3.67 -22.38
N ASP A 51 -23.61 4.77 -21.98
CA ASP A 51 -24.87 4.81 -21.23
C ASP A 51 -24.88 3.89 -20.00
N LEU A 52 -23.80 3.99 -19.17
CA LEU A 52 -23.61 3.16 -18.00
C LEU A 52 -24.15 3.83 -16.74
N SER A 53 -24.96 3.10 -15.96
CA SER A 53 -25.38 3.54 -14.64
C SER A 53 -24.18 3.60 -13.66
N ASN A 54 -24.31 4.41 -12.58
CA ASN A 54 -23.29 4.48 -11.53
C ASN A 54 -23.05 3.11 -10.87
N ALA A 55 -24.11 2.32 -10.67
CA ALA A 55 -23.99 0.97 -10.10
C ALA A 55 -23.19 0.05 -11.02
N THR A 56 -23.47 0.05 -12.34
CA THR A 56 -22.75 -0.76 -13.33
C THR A 56 -21.28 -0.35 -13.42
N PHE A 57 -21.00 0.94 -13.44
CA PHE A 57 -19.62 1.44 -13.44
C PHE A 57 -18.89 1.13 -12.13
N GLY A 58 -19.59 1.19 -11.00
CA GLY A 58 -19.07 0.85 -9.67
C GLY A 58 -18.55 -0.59 -9.54
N ILE A 59 -19.05 -1.52 -10.37
CA ILE A 59 -18.56 -2.90 -10.43
C ILE A 59 -17.06 -2.93 -10.78
N LEU A 60 -16.58 -2.00 -11.61
CA LEU A 60 -15.15 -1.94 -11.96
C LEU A 60 -14.27 -1.63 -10.74
N PHE A 61 -14.71 -0.75 -9.84
CA PHE A 61 -13.99 -0.47 -8.59
C PHE A 61 -13.94 -1.69 -7.67
N THR A 62 -15.05 -2.44 -7.57
CA THR A 62 -15.12 -3.68 -6.78
C THR A 62 -14.20 -4.75 -7.36
N ILE A 63 -14.22 -4.96 -8.68
CA ILE A 63 -13.33 -5.89 -9.39
C ILE A 63 -11.86 -5.53 -9.10
N PHE A 64 -11.53 -4.24 -9.15
CA PHE A 64 -10.18 -3.79 -8.86
C PHE A 64 -9.77 -4.11 -7.42
N THR A 65 -10.57 -3.71 -6.44
CA THR A 65 -10.24 -3.87 -5.01
C THR A 65 -10.08 -5.34 -4.63
N LEU A 66 -10.99 -6.20 -5.10
CA LEU A 66 -10.92 -7.64 -4.88
C LEU A 66 -9.73 -8.28 -5.62
N GLY A 67 -9.56 -7.96 -6.91
CA GLY A 67 -8.47 -8.50 -7.71
C GLY A 67 -7.09 -8.10 -7.17
N PHE A 68 -6.95 -6.85 -6.74
CA PHE A 68 -5.72 -6.34 -6.13
C PHE A 68 -5.46 -7.04 -4.78
N GLY A 69 -6.48 -7.13 -3.92
CA GLY A 69 -6.38 -7.80 -2.61
C GLY A 69 -5.98 -9.27 -2.74
N LEU A 70 -6.66 -10.02 -3.61
CA LEU A 70 -6.31 -11.41 -3.89
C LEU A 70 -4.90 -11.55 -4.45
N GLY A 71 -4.52 -10.67 -5.39
CA GLY A 71 -3.18 -10.65 -5.97
C GLY A 71 -2.08 -10.42 -4.93
N GLN A 72 -2.34 -9.63 -3.88
CA GLN A 72 -1.37 -9.36 -2.82
C GLN A 72 -0.99 -10.60 -2.01
N PHE A 73 -1.92 -11.53 -1.78
CA PHE A 73 -1.61 -12.79 -1.07
C PHE A 73 -0.53 -13.61 -1.79
N PHE A 74 -0.57 -13.58 -3.13
CA PHE A 74 0.37 -14.38 -3.93
C PHE A 74 1.64 -13.61 -4.29
N SER A 75 1.54 -12.30 -4.51
CA SER A 75 2.67 -11.49 -5.00
C SER A 75 3.82 -11.42 -4.00
N GLY A 76 3.53 -11.38 -2.69
CA GLY A 76 4.54 -11.41 -1.65
C GLY A 76 5.31 -12.73 -1.64
N TYR A 77 4.58 -13.86 -1.62
CA TYR A 77 5.19 -15.20 -1.68
C TYR A 77 6.03 -15.42 -2.94
N LEU A 78 5.46 -15.05 -4.09
CA LEU A 78 6.16 -15.20 -5.37
C LEU A 78 7.41 -14.31 -5.44
N GLY A 79 7.36 -13.09 -4.88
CA GLY A 79 8.49 -12.17 -4.84
C GLY A 79 9.65 -12.66 -3.97
N ASP A 80 9.34 -13.31 -2.82
CA ASP A 80 10.37 -13.88 -1.97
C ASP A 80 10.94 -15.18 -2.53
N ARG A 81 10.09 -16.01 -3.18
CA ARG A 81 10.49 -17.30 -3.75
C ARG A 81 11.31 -17.18 -5.04
N TYR A 82 10.93 -16.27 -5.93
CA TYR A 82 11.56 -16.12 -7.24
C TYR A 82 12.44 -14.86 -7.29
N SER A 83 11.98 -13.82 -7.93
CA SER A 83 12.68 -12.54 -8.06
C SER A 83 11.68 -11.41 -7.90
N PRO A 84 11.78 -10.58 -6.85
CA PRO A 84 10.90 -9.43 -6.70
C PRO A 84 11.02 -8.45 -7.87
N LYS A 85 12.23 -8.27 -8.42
CA LYS A 85 12.45 -7.48 -9.63
C LYS A 85 11.64 -8.00 -10.81
N LEU A 86 11.70 -9.31 -11.06
CA LEU A 86 10.96 -9.93 -12.18
C LEU A 86 9.46 -9.75 -12.01
N LEU A 87 8.96 -9.94 -10.79
CA LEU A 87 7.54 -9.79 -10.49
C LEU A 87 7.07 -8.35 -10.73
N MET A 88 7.79 -7.36 -10.21
CA MET A 88 7.49 -5.95 -10.46
C MET A 88 7.53 -5.63 -11.96
N PHE A 89 8.49 -6.15 -12.70
CA PHE A 89 8.56 -5.94 -14.15
C PHE A 89 7.36 -6.57 -14.88
N LEU A 90 7.02 -7.82 -14.58
CA LEU A 90 5.86 -8.50 -15.16
C LEU A 90 4.54 -7.79 -14.82
N GLY A 91 4.40 -7.31 -13.57
CA GLY A 91 3.29 -6.49 -13.14
C GLY A 91 3.17 -5.19 -13.94
N ALA A 92 4.29 -4.49 -14.20
CA ALA A 92 4.30 -3.28 -15.02
C ALA A 92 3.87 -3.56 -16.46
N ILE A 93 4.37 -4.63 -17.08
CA ILE A 93 3.96 -5.04 -18.45
C ILE A 93 2.49 -5.43 -18.48
N GLY A 94 2.02 -6.22 -17.51
CA GLY A 94 0.61 -6.62 -17.40
C GLY A 94 -0.32 -5.43 -17.23
N ALA A 95 0.01 -4.49 -16.34
CA ALA A 95 -0.76 -3.26 -16.13
C ALA A 95 -0.76 -2.36 -17.37
N THR A 96 0.37 -2.24 -18.07
CA THR A 96 0.47 -1.53 -19.35
C THR A 96 -0.47 -2.14 -20.39
N ALA A 97 -0.40 -3.45 -20.60
CA ALA A 97 -1.26 -4.16 -21.55
C ALA A 97 -2.74 -4.03 -21.20
N ALA A 98 -3.07 -4.13 -19.89
CA ALA A 98 -4.43 -3.99 -19.40
C ALA A 98 -4.99 -2.58 -19.60
N ASN A 99 -4.21 -1.52 -19.36
CA ASN A 99 -4.63 -0.14 -19.61
C ASN A 99 -4.81 0.14 -21.11
N ILE A 100 -3.90 -0.35 -21.96
CA ILE A 100 -4.05 -0.24 -23.42
C ILE A 100 -5.31 -1.00 -23.87
N GLY A 101 -5.50 -2.23 -23.40
CA GLY A 101 -6.70 -3.03 -23.69
C GLY A 101 -7.98 -2.35 -23.24
N PHE A 102 -7.99 -1.72 -22.05
CA PHE A 102 -9.12 -0.94 -21.56
C PHE A 102 -9.44 0.25 -22.48
N GLY A 103 -8.42 1.02 -22.85
CA GLY A 103 -8.58 2.16 -23.76
C GLY A 103 -9.07 1.78 -25.16
N LEU A 104 -8.78 0.56 -25.63
CA LEU A 104 -9.27 0.03 -26.92
C LEU A 104 -10.65 -0.63 -26.81
N SER A 105 -11.12 -0.93 -25.61
CA SER A 105 -12.37 -1.65 -25.39
C SER A 105 -13.61 -0.80 -25.70
N SER A 106 -14.72 -1.49 -26.01
CA SER A 106 -15.99 -0.88 -26.41
C SER A 106 -17.20 -1.48 -25.70
N ASN A 107 -16.99 -2.36 -24.72
CA ASN A 107 -18.08 -2.99 -23.97
C ASN A 107 -17.67 -3.28 -22.51
N MET A 108 -18.68 -3.39 -21.63
CA MET A 108 -18.48 -3.55 -20.19
C MET A 108 -17.70 -4.81 -19.82
N THR A 109 -17.91 -5.93 -20.55
CA THR A 109 -17.19 -7.19 -20.28
C THR A 109 -15.69 -7.02 -20.53
N ALA A 110 -15.30 -6.39 -21.63
CA ALA A 110 -13.89 -6.13 -21.94
C ALA A 110 -13.29 -5.15 -20.93
N PHE A 111 -14.02 -4.10 -20.51
CA PHE A 111 -13.61 -3.21 -19.43
C PHE A 111 -13.34 -4.00 -18.13
N ALA A 112 -14.26 -4.87 -17.73
CA ALA A 112 -14.14 -5.68 -16.52
C ALA A 112 -12.92 -6.63 -16.57
N ILE A 113 -12.70 -7.31 -17.70
CA ILE A 113 -11.56 -8.22 -17.88
C ILE A 113 -10.24 -7.43 -17.82
N CYS A 114 -10.12 -6.35 -18.60
CA CYS A 114 -8.92 -5.52 -18.60
C CYS A 114 -8.63 -4.95 -17.20
N TRP A 115 -9.68 -4.52 -16.48
CA TRP A 115 -9.52 -3.95 -15.16
C TRP A 115 -9.18 -4.98 -14.09
N ALA A 116 -9.68 -6.22 -14.21
CA ALA A 116 -9.26 -7.34 -13.38
C ALA A 116 -7.79 -7.71 -13.61
N VAL A 117 -7.34 -7.77 -14.87
CA VAL A 117 -5.93 -7.99 -15.22
C VAL A 117 -5.05 -6.84 -14.68
N ASN A 118 -5.51 -5.59 -14.80
CA ASN A 118 -4.82 -4.43 -14.22
C ASN A 118 -4.66 -4.57 -12.71
N ALA A 119 -5.72 -4.95 -11.98
CA ALA A 119 -5.70 -5.11 -10.53
C ALA A 119 -4.68 -6.16 -10.07
N VAL A 120 -4.68 -7.34 -10.69
CA VAL A 120 -3.72 -8.42 -10.39
C VAL A 120 -2.29 -7.98 -10.74
N SER A 121 -2.09 -7.32 -11.88
CA SER A 121 -0.79 -6.83 -12.32
C SER A 121 -0.23 -5.77 -11.36
N LEU A 122 -1.05 -4.81 -10.94
CA LEU A 122 -0.64 -3.76 -10.00
C LEU A 122 -0.36 -4.32 -8.60
N SER A 123 -0.97 -5.44 -8.21
CA SER A 123 -0.67 -6.11 -6.94
C SER A 123 0.77 -6.61 -6.84
N MET A 124 1.44 -6.83 -7.97
CA MET A 124 2.85 -7.25 -8.04
C MET A 124 3.84 -6.09 -7.80
N GLY A 125 3.37 -4.89 -7.47
CA GLY A 125 4.23 -3.73 -7.20
C GLY A 125 4.66 -3.60 -5.74
N TRP A 126 3.71 -3.67 -4.80
CA TRP A 126 3.95 -3.32 -3.40
C TRP A 126 4.78 -4.35 -2.65
N SER A 127 4.28 -5.58 -2.50
CA SER A 127 4.93 -6.60 -1.69
C SER A 127 6.32 -7.00 -2.21
N PRO A 128 6.53 -7.20 -3.52
CA PRO A 128 7.87 -7.40 -4.05
C PRO A 128 8.77 -6.17 -3.89
N GLY A 129 8.22 -4.95 -3.98
CA GLY A 129 8.97 -3.72 -3.69
C GLY A 129 9.47 -3.66 -2.25
N CYS A 130 8.64 -4.07 -1.29
CA CYS A 130 9.05 -4.23 0.11
C CYS A 130 10.18 -5.26 0.26
N SER A 131 10.12 -6.40 -0.46
CA SER A 131 11.20 -7.41 -0.44
C SER A 131 12.53 -6.83 -0.94
N VAL A 132 12.51 -6.03 -2.02
CA VAL A 132 13.71 -5.33 -2.50
C VAL A 132 14.21 -4.35 -1.44
N LEU A 133 13.32 -3.55 -0.85
CA LEU A 133 13.67 -2.58 0.17
C LEU A 133 14.36 -3.24 1.37
N PHE A 134 13.78 -4.32 1.90
CA PHE A 134 14.33 -5.05 3.05
C PHE A 134 15.72 -5.65 2.79
N ARG A 135 16.03 -6.02 1.55
CA ARG A 135 17.35 -6.54 1.16
C ARG A 135 18.40 -5.44 0.93
N TRP A 136 17.99 -4.26 0.46
CA TRP A 136 18.89 -3.17 0.08
C TRP A 136 19.14 -2.14 1.17
N ILE A 137 18.24 -2.01 2.14
CA ILE A 137 18.27 -0.98 3.19
C ILE A 137 18.43 -1.64 4.55
N PRO A 138 19.31 -1.09 5.44
CA PRO A 138 19.47 -1.62 6.79
C PRO A 138 18.19 -1.43 7.62
N GLN A 139 17.88 -2.39 8.51
CA GLN A 139 16.65 -2.43 9.31
C GLN A 139 16.39 -1.14 10.08
N LYS A 140 17.44 -0.50 10.62
CA LYS A 140 17.35 0.77 11.34
C LYS A 140 16.76 1.93 10.52
N ARG A 141 16.72 1.79 9.20
CA ARG A 141 16.24 2.81 8.26
C ARG A 141 14.95 2.43 7.54
N TRP A 142 14.40 1.24 7.80
CA TRP A 142 13.19 0.77 7.10
C TRP A 142 12.00 1.70 7.24
N GLY A 143 11.80 2.33 8.41
CA GLY A 143 10.70 3.25 8.62
C GLY A 143 10.72 4.45 7.68
N LEU A 144 11.87 5.10 7.55
CA LEU A 144 12.04 6.23 6.63
C LEU A 144 11.85 5.80 5.16
N PHE A 145 12.51 4.72 4.74
CA PHE A 145 12.49 4.29 3.35
C PHE A 145 11.14 3.70 2.94
N MET A 146 10.44 3.02 3.86
CA MET A 146 9.05 2.58 3.64
C MET A 146 8.11 3.78 3.55
N GLY A 147 8.31 4.80 4.41
CA GLY A 147 7.55 6.05 4.34
C GLY A 147 7.73 6.79 3.02
N LEU A 148 8.96 6.84 2.49
CA LEU A 148 9.24 7.38 1.16
C LEU A 148 8.57 6.55 0.06
N PHE A 149 8.62 5.22 0.16
CA PHE A 149 7.98 4.32 -0.81
C PHE A 149 6.48 4.54 -0.88
N ASP A 150 5.82 4.65 0.26
CA ASP A 150 4.38 4.93 0.37
C ASP A 150 4.04 6.36 -0.11
N ALA A 151 4.86 7.36 0.25
CA ALA A 151 4.66 8.75 -0.20
C ALA A 151 4.72 8.89 -1.73
N PHE A 152 5.59 8.14 -2.40
CA PHE A 152 5.67 8.11 -3.86
C PHE A 152 4.44 7.44 -4.51
N ALA A 153 3.75 6.56 -3.81
CA ALA A 153 2.43 6.07 -4.25
C ALA A 153 1.40 7.21 -4.30
N PHE A 154 1.33 8.05 -3.26
CA PHE A 154 0.45 9.23 -3.27
C PHE A 154 0.81 10.23 -4.37
N LEU A 155 2.11 10.41 -4.66
CA LEU A 155 2.57 11.26 -5.74
C LEU A 155 2.02 10.80 -7.10
N GLY A 156 1.94 9.48 -7.34
CA GLY A 156 1.30 8.92 -8.54
C GLY A 156 -0.17 9.33 -8.67
N GLY A 157 -0.93 9.30 -7.55
CA GLY A 157 -2.28 9.82 -7.49
C GLY A 157 -2.35 11.31 -7.84
N ILE A 158 -1.47 12.13 -7.24
CA ILE A 158 -1.43 13.58 -7.49
C ILE A 158 -1.13 13.90 -8.97
N ILE A 159 -0.21 13.17 -9.60
CA ILE A 159 0.21 13.38 -11.00
C ILE A 159 -0.90 13.00 -11.97
N ILE A 160 -1.61 11.90 -11.74
CA ILE A 160 -2.57 11.39 -12.73
C ILE A 160 -3.77 12.32 -12.93
N TYR A 161 -4.23 13.04 -11.89
CA TYR A 161 -5.39 13.91 -12.01
C TYR A 161 -5.21 15.00 -13.09
N PRO A 162 -4.16 15.84 -13.09
CA PRO A 162 -3.95 16.81 -14.15
C PRO A 162 -3.61 16.15 -15.50
N VAL A 163 -2.85 15.06 -15.51
CA VAL A 163 -2.47 14.34 -16.75
C VAL A 163 -3.69 13.74 -17.43
N ALA A 164 -4.53 13.02 -16.68
CA ALA A 164 -5.76 12.46 -17.24
C ALA A 164 -6.78 13.54 -17.60
N GLY A 165 -6.91 14.58 -16.76
CA GLY A 165 -7.78 15.73 -17.05
C GLY A 165 -7.41 16.43 -18.36
N PHE A 166 -6.12 16.69 -18.58
CA PHE A 166 -5.60 17.22 -19.84
C PHE A 166 -5.91 16.27 -21.02
N ALA A 167 -5.60 14.97 -20.85
CA ALA A 167 -5.84 13.96 -21.88
C ALA A 167 -7.32 13.88 -22.28
N ILE A 168 -8.24 13.94 -21.32
CA ILE A 168 -9.68 13.88 -21.55
C ILE A 168 -10.18 15.15 -22.26
N THR A 169 -9.65 16.31 -21.88
CA THR A 169 -10.07 17.61 -22.41
C THR A 169 -9.61 17.82 -23.85
N PHE A 170 -8.36 17.52 -24.15
CA PHE A 170 -7.74 17.88 -25.43
C PHE A 170 -7.60 16.72 -26.43
N LEU A 171 -7.68 15.46 -25.97
CA LEU A 171 -7.54 14.30 -26.84
C LEU A 171 -8.81 13.43 -26.79
N SER A 172 -8.91 12.54 -25.81
CA SER A 172 -10.07 11.69 -25.57
C SER A 172 -9.97 11.03 -24.19
N TRP A 173 -11.07 10.47 -23.67
CA TRP A 173 -11.04 9.68 -22.45
C TRP A 173 -10.11 8.46 -22.56
N ARG A 174 -9.91 7.91 -23.76
CA ARG A 174 -9.00 6.79 -24.02
C ARG A 174 -7.54 7.16 -23.77
N ALA A 175 -7.15 8.38 -24.05
CA ALA A 175 -5.79 8.88 -23.80
C ALA A 175 -5.43 8.89 -22.31
N ALA A 176 -6.42 9.01 -21.43
CA ALA A 176 -6.21 8.88 -19.97
C ALA A 176 -5.72 7.49 -19.54
N PHE A 177 -5.84 6.47 -20.40
CA PHE A 177 -5.30 5.14 -20.18
C PHE A 177 -3.98 4.93 -20.95
N PHE A 178 -3.85 5.46 -22.14
CA PHE A 178 -2.64 5.26 -22.96
C PHE A 178 -1.43 6.02 -22.42
N LEU A 179 -1.61 7.28 -21.97
CA LEU A 179 -0.49 8.08 -21.48
C LEU A 179 0.17 7.48 -20.23
N PRO A 180 -0.55 7.14 -19.14
CA PRO A 180 0.09 6.52 -17.97
C PRO A 180 0.66 5.13 -18.29
N ALA A 181 0.01 4.34 -19.17
CA ALA A 181 0.53 3.05 -19.62
C ALA A 181 1.88 3.18 -20.33
N LEU A 182 2.04 4.18 -21.20
CA LEU A 182 3.30 4.45 -21.88
C LEU A 182 4.40 4.89 -20.90
N LEU A 183 4.09 5.76 -19.95
CA LEU A 183 5.03 6.17 -18.91
C LEU A 183 5.49 4.99 -18.05
N LEU A 184 4.54 4.13 -17.65
CA LEU A 184 4.84 2.91 -16.90
C LEU A 184 5.75 1.97 -17.70
N LEU A 185 5.46 1.76 -18.99
CA LEU A 185 6.26 0.92 -19.86
C LEU A 185 7.70 1.45 -20.00
N MET A 186 7.84 2.75 -20.30
CA MET A 186 9.15 3.39 -20.42
C MET A 186 9.97 3.23 -19.14
N TRP A 187 9.36 3.51 -17.99
CA TRP A 187 10.07 3.40 -16.70
C TRP A 187 10.34 1.97 -16.28
N SER A 188 9.52 1.00 -16.69
CA SER A 188 9.76 -0.42 -16.44
C SER A 188 11.05 -0.92 -17.12
N VAL A 189 11.39 -0.38 -18.30
CA VAL A 189 12.66 -0.66 -18.97
C VAL A 189 13.84 -0.09 -18.16
N VAL A 190 13.73 1.17 -17.69
CA VAL A 190 14.75 1.78 -16.81
C VAL A 190 14.92 0.96 -15.54
N PHE A 191 13.82 0.55 -14.92
CA PHE A 191 13.84 -0.30 -13.72
C PHE A 191 14.55 -1.64 -13.99
N CYS A 192 14.28 -2.29 -15.12
CA CYS A 192 14.91 -3.55 -15.49
C CYS A 192 16.44 -3.44 -15.64
N ILE A 193 16.92 -2.30 -16.12
CA ILE A 193 18.37 -2.04 -16.31
C ILE A 193 19.05 -1.77 -14.96
N TYR A 194 18.47 -0.92 -14.12
CA TYR A 194 19.14 -0.37 -12.94
C TYR A 194 18.83 -1.09 -11.62
N VAL A 195 17.79 -1.91 -11.53
CA VAL A 195 17.45 -2.60 -10.28
C VAL A 195 17.89 -4.07 -10.34
N LYS A 196 18.48 -4.55 -9.26
CA LYS A 196 18.77 -5.96 -8.99
C LYS A 196 18.14 -6.36 -7.66
N ASP A 197 17.82 -7.65 -7.49
CA ASP A 197 17.12 -8.15 -6.32
C ASP A 197 17.92 -8.00 -5.03
N THR A 198 19.24 -8.16 -5.11
CA THR A 198 20.12 -8.11 -3.95
C THR A 198 21.40 -7.33 -4.22
N PRO A 199 22.02 -6.74 -3.17
CA PRO A 199 23.32 -6.07 -3.29
C PRO A 199 24.44 -6.97 -3.80
N GLN A 200 24.40 -8.25 -3.43
CA GLN A 200 25.40 -9.26 -3.82
C GLN A 200 25.49 -9.42 -5.36
N GLN A 201 24.36 -9.25 -6.08
CA GLN A 201 24.36 -9.30 -7.54
C GLN A 201 25.13 -8.13 -8.19
N TYR A 202 25.40 -7.04 -7.43
CA TYR A 202 26.28 -5.95 -7.81
C TYR A 202 27.72 -6.14 -7.31
N GLY A 203 27.99 -7.23 -6.57
CA GLY A 203 29.27 -7.54 -5.96
C GLY A 203 29.52 -6.77 -4.66
N PHE A 204 28.47 -6.30 -3.99
CA PHE A 204 28.55 -5.71 -2.67
C PHE A 204 28.36 -6.78 -1.59
N THR A 205 29.08 -6.63 -0.48
CA THR A 205 28.82 -7.31 0.79
C THR A 205 28.05 -6.38 1.73
N VAL A 206 27.24 -6.93 2.63
CA VAL A 206 26.30 -6.17 3.47
C VAL A 206 26.73 -6.34 4.93
N GLU A 207 27.05 -5.24 5.61
CA GLU A 207 27.55 -5.27 6.99
C GLU A 207 26.48 -5.75 7.98
N TRP A 208 25.22 -5.35 7.79
CA TRP A 208 24.12 -5.66 8.72
C TRP A 208 23.61 -7.12 8.67
N GLU A 209 23.94 -7.91 7.64
CA GLU A 209 23.66 -9.35 7.62
C GLU A 209 24.60 -10.13 8.55
N HIS A 210 25.83 -9.66 8.72
CA HIS A 210 26.81 -10.30 9.61
C HIS A 210 26.50 -10.05 11.09
N ALA A 211 25.98 -8.86 11.44
CA ALA A 211 25.58 -8.55 12.81
C ALA A 211 24.43 -9.45 13.30
N ALA A 212 23.42 -9.70 12.44
CA ALA A 212 22.29 -10.57 12.80
C ALA A 212 22.69 -12.04 12.99
N LYS A 213 23.73 -12.53 12.29
CA LYS A 213 24.28 -13.89 12.50
C LYS A 213 25.06 -13.99 13.80
N SER A 214 25.87 -12.99 14.17
CA SER A 214 26.66 -12.99 15.39
C SER A 214 25.79 -12.91 16.66
N ASP A 215 24.70 -12.18 16.64
CA ASP A 215 23.77 -12.06 17.76
C ASP A 215 22.92 -13.32 17.96
N SER A 216 22.63 -14.07 16.88
CA SER A 216 21.92 -15.35 16.96
C SER A 216 22.80 -16.51 17.45
N GLU A 217 24.10 -16.47 17.17
CA GLU A 217 25.07 -17.47 17.67
C GLU A 217 25.45 -17.26 19.16
N GLY A 218 25.41 -15.99 19.63
CA GLY A 218 25.76 -15.67 21.03
C GLY A 218 24.64 -15.90 22.05
N SER A 219 23.37 -15.97 21.63
CA SER A 219 22.21 -15.96 22.55
C SER A 219 21.39 -17.26 22.63
N GLY A 220 21.65 -18.31 21.83
CA GLY A 220 20.72 -19.44 21.75
C GLY A 220 21.25 -20.80 21.38
N ALA A 221 22.52 -20.93 20.99
CA ALA A 221 23.07 -22.20 20.44
C ALA A 221 23.29 -23.31 21.46
N ALA A 222 23.26 -23.04 22.75
CA ALA A 222 23.59 -24.06 23.78
C ALA A 222 22.41 -24.90 24.28
N LYS A 223 21.15 -24.57 23.93
CA LYS A 223 19.95 -25.28 24.44
C LYS A 223 19.02 -25.93 23.41
N LYS A 224 19.22 -25.71 22.12
CA LYS A 224 18.31 -26.25 21.05
C LYS A 224 18.92 -27.36 20.18
N SER A 225 20.22 -27.63 20.26
CA SER A 225 20.86 -28.71 19.48
C SER A 225 20.52 -30.13 19.96
N ALA A 226 19.92 -30.28 21.13
CA ALA A 226 19.56 -31.61 21.70
C ALA A 226 18.14 -32.08 21.28
N GLU A 227 17.22 -31.19 20.87
CA GLU A 227 15.83 -31.56 20.54
C GLU A 227 15.55 -31.75 19.05
N CYS A 228 16.43 -31.25 18.16
CA CYS A 228 16.21 -31.39 16.71
C CYS A 228 16.68 -32.71 16.09
N SER A 229 17.37 -33.57 16.83
CA SER A 229 17.85 -34.87 16.30
C SER A 229 16.72 -35.91 16.12
N GLY A 230 15.51 -35.65 16.66
CA GLY A 230 14.36 -36.55 16.59
C GLY A 230 13.45 -36.35 15.35
N ALA A 231 13.54 -35.22 14.66
CA ALA A 231 12.64 -34.87 13.58
C ALA A 231 13.14 -35.21 12.16
N ALA A 232 14.40 -35.59 12.02
CA ALA A 232 15.04 -35.89 10.74
C ALA A 232 14.63 -37.25 10.09
N LYS A 233 13.75 -38.02 10.71
CA LYS A 233 13.36 -39.38 10.24
C LYS A 233 12.04 -39.42 9.44
N LYS A 234 11.41 -38.30 9.11
CA LYS A 234 10.09 -38.27 8.43
C LYS A 234 10.03 -37.53 7.09
N SER A 235 11.16 -37.16 6.47
CA SER A 235 11.17 -36.48 5.16
C SER A 235 11.76 -37.34 4.02
N ALA A 236 11.25 -38.57 3.88
CA ALA A 236 11.67 -39.50 2.83
C ALA A 236 10.88 -39.40 1.50
N GLU A 237 10.07 -38.35 1.30
CA GLU A 237 9.20 -38.22 0.10
C GLU A 237 9.63 -37.15 -0.92
N CYS A 238 10.85 -36.58 -0.83
CA CYS A 238 11.38 -35.68 -1.88
C CYS A 238 12.60 -36.25 -2.60
N SER A 239 12.68 -37.57 -2.79
CA SER A 239 13.86 -38.30 -3.21
C SER A 239 14.03 -38.53 -4.73
N GLU A 240 13.16 -37.98 -5.59
CA GLU A 240 13.25 -38.30 -7.05
C GLU A 240 14.08 -37.31 -7.90
N ALA A 241 14.59 -36.23 -7.29
CA ALA A 241 15.43 -35.26 -8.01
C ALA A 241 16.95 -35.38 -7.73
N ALA A 242 17.34 -36.29 -6.85
CA ALA A 242 18.74 -36.42 -6.40
C ALA A 242 19.60 -37.41 -7.22
N GLU A 243 18.98 -38.25 -8.03
CA GLU A 243 19.67 -39.35 -8.71
C GLU A 243 20.42 -38.97 -10.01
N VAL A 244 20.35 -37.74 -10.47
CA VAL A 244 21.00 -37.27 -11.72
C VAL A 244 22.35 -36.55 -11.46
N LEU A 245 22.73 -36.27 -10.22
CA LEU A 245 23.91 -35.42 -9.91
C LEU A 245 25.09 -36.16 -9.24
N GLU A 246 25.04 -37.49 -9.12
CA GLU A 246 26.13 -38.28 -8.51
C GLU A 246 27.36 -38.52 -9.39
N LEU A 247 27.46 -37.91 -10.56
CA LEU A 247 28.52 -38.20 -11.53
C LEU A 247 29.66 -37.16 -11.64
N THR A 248 29.64 -36.09 -10.81
CA THR A 248 30.76 -35.13 -10.79
C THR A 248 31.22 -34.84 -9.39
N GLY A 249 32.21 -35.60 -8.94
CA GLY A 249 32.81 -35.44 -7.63
C GLY A 249 33.49 -34.09 -7.44
N SER A 250 32.88 -33.22 -6.65
CA SER A 250 33.58 -32.18 -5.89
C SER A 250 32.74 -31.78 -4.68
N ASP A 251 33.24 -32.07 -3.50
CA ASP A 251 32.62 -31.79 -2.19
C ASP A 251 32.27 -30.32 -1.95
N THR A 252 32.91 -29.39 -2.68
CA THR A 252 32.68 -27.95 -2.60
C THR A 252 31.39 -27.49 -3.33
N CYS A 253 30.85 -28.32 -4.24
CA CYS A 253 29.56 -28.04 -4.88
C CYS A 253 28.37 -28.46 -4.03
N PHE A 254 28.51 -29.49 -3.20
CA PHE A 254 27.42 -29.98 -2.34
C PHE A 254 27.11 -28.99 -1.20
N GLU A 255 28.14 -28.44 -0.55
CA GLU A 255 27.99 -27.44 0.51
C GLU A 255 27.34 -26.16 -0.01
N LYS A 256 27.69 -25.69 -1.21
CA LYS A 256 27.02 -24.55 -1.87
C LYS A 256 25.60 -24.87 -2.34
N ALA A 257 25.30 -26.11 -2.72
CA ALA A 257 23.95 -26.51 -3.15
C ALA A 257 23.00 -26.68 -1.96
N GLU A 258 23.49 -27.10 -0.77
CA GLU A 258 22.71 -27.12 0.46
C GLU A 258 22.45 -25.70 1.01
N GLU A 259 23.43 -24.80 0.95
CA GLU A 259 23.28 -23.40 1.34
C GLU A 259 22.27 -22.65 0.41
N VAL A 260 22.25 -22.95 -0.88
CA VAL A 260 21.28 -22.41 -1.85
C VAL A 260 19.89 -23.04 -1.67
N LYS A 261 19.77 -24.31 -1.27
CA LYS A 261 18.48 -24.96 -0.98
C LYS A 261 17.83 -24.45 0.30
N SER A 262 18.60 -23.95 1.26
CA SER A 262 18.04 -23.41 2.53
C SER A 262 17.39 -22.05 2.37
N ASP A 263 17.68 -21.28 1.29
CA ASP A 263 17.18 -19.93 1.08
C ASP A 263 15.88 -19.83 0.25
N THR A 264 15.44 -20.92 -0.37
CA THR A 264 14.19 -20.89 -1.16
C THR A 264 12.95 -21.01 -0.26
N VAL A 265 12.07 -19.99 -0.34
CA VAL A 265 10.78 -19.96 0.35
C VAL A 265 9.86 -21.05 -0.20
N CYS A 266 9.35 -21.94 0.68
CA CYS A 266 8.45 -23.00 0.27
C CYS A 266 6.98 -22.69 0.64
N LEU A 267 6.03 -23.47 0.10
CA LEU A 267 4.60 -23.29 0.36
C LEU A 267 4.25 -23.50 1.86
N ARG A 268 5.04 -24.28 2.58
CA ARG A 268 4.88 -24.49 4.01
C ARG A 268 5.21 -23.20 4.78
N ASP A 269 6.30 -22.51 4.42
CA ASP A 269 6.65 -21.22 5.01
C ASP A 269 5.50 -20.21 4.85
N TYR A 270 4.86 -20.18 3.66
CA TYR A 270 3.69 -19.34 3.42
C TYR A 270 2.52 -19.68 4.35
N ALA A 271 2.21 -20.96 4.52
CA ALA A 271 1.14 -21.42 5.41
C ALA A 271 1.44 -21.11 6.89
N ASP A 272 2.71 -21.18 7.29
CA ASP A 272 3.14 -20.84 8.65
C ASP A 272 3.04 -19.33 8.91
N VAL A 273 3.42 -18.49 7.94
CA VAL A 273 3.25 -17.03 8.00
C VAL A 273 1.76 -16.65 8.08
N MET A 274 0.90 -17.29 7.29
CA MET A 274 -0.57 -17.07 7.31
C MET A 274 -1.19 -17.33 8.68
N LYS A 275 -0.64 -18.25 9.46
CA LYS A 275 -1.13 -18.62 10.80
C LYS A 275 -0.43 -17.89 11.93
N HIS A 276 0.61 -17.11 11.63
CA HIS A 276 1.41 -16.45 12.65
C HIS A 276 0.61 -15.37 13.39
N PRO A 277 0.43 -15.45 14.71
CA PRO A 277 -0.50 -14.57 15.45
C PRO A 277 -0.16 -13.08 15.32
N ALA A 278 1.12 -12.72 15.34
CA ALA A 278 1.52 -11.32 15.18
C ALA A 278 1.23 -10.79 13.76
N ILE A 279 1.34 -11.63 12.72
CA ILE A 279 0.96 -11.26 11.35
C ILE A 279 -0.56 -11.07 11.23
N LEU A 280 -1.35 -11.94 11.85
CA LEU A 280 -2.81 -11.80 11.87
C LEU A 280 -3.27 -10.53 12.63
N LEU A 281 -2.62 -10.21 13.76
CA LEU A 281 -2.90 -8.96 14.48
C LEU A 281 -2.47 -7.73 13.68
N THR A 282 -1.33 -7.79 12.99
CA THR A 282 -0.91 -6.72 12.07
C THR A 282 -1.90 -6.55 10.92
N ALA A 283 -2.39 -7.67 10.34
CA ALA A 283 -3.41 -7.65 9.31
C ALA A 283 -4.71 -6.99 9.83
N LEU A 284 -5.16 -7.33 11.04
CA LEU A 284 -6.35 -6.73 11.65
C LEU A 284 -6.19 -5.21 11.84
N ALA A 285 -5.04 -4.76 12.35
CA ALA A 285 -4.75 -3.33 12.47
C ALA A 285 -4.74 -2.64 11.09
N THR A 286 -4.18 -3.29 10.08
CA THR A 286 -4.14 -2.76 8.71
C THR A 286 -5.54 -2.73 8.08
N ILE A 287 -6.40 -3.73 8.34
CA ILE A 287 -7.83 -3.69 7.96
C ILE A 287 -8.50 -2.44 8.53
N CYS A 288 -8.31 -2.16 9.83
CA CYS A 288 -8.87 -0.96 10.46
C CYS A 288 -8.36 0.33 9.77
N SER A 289 -7.06 0.42 9.49
CA SER A 289 -6.48 1.56 8.79
C SER A 289 -7.08 1.74 7.39
N GLN A 290 -7.14 0.68 6.60
CA GLN A 290 -7.65 0.74 5.24
C GLN A 290 -9.15 1.00 5.16
N PHE A 291 -9.94 0.46 6.09
CA PHE A 291 -11.36 0.76 6.19
C PHE A 291 -11.60 2.26 6.38
N VAL A 292 -10.90 2.88 7.33
CA VAL A 292 -11.02 4.33 7.59
C VAL A 292 -10.49 5.14 6.41
N ARG A 293 -9.34 4.76 5.83
CA ARG A 293 -8.75 5.42 4.66
C ARG A 293 -9.72 5.44 3.48
N TRP A 294 -10.19 4.28 3.04
CA TRP A 294 -11.09 4.19 1.89
C TRP A 294 -12.48 4.76 2.18
N GLY A 295 -12.93 4.68 3.44
CA GLY A 295 -14.11 5.36 3.89
C GLY A 295 -14.01 6.87 3.69
N LEU A 296 -12.91 7.48 4.15
CA LEU A 296 -12.65 8.91 3.94
C LEU A 296 -12.52 9.25 2.44
N VAL A 297 -11.67 8.53 1.70
CA VAL A 297 -11.44 8.80 0.26
C VAL A 297 -12.74 8.81 -0.52
N ASN A 298 -13.62 7.83 -0.28
CA ASN A 298 -14.84 7.66 -1.08
C ASN A 298 -15.99 8.58 -0.66
N TRP A 299 -16.09 8.91 0.63
CA TRP A 299 -17.30 9.52 1.18
C TRP A 299 -17.11 10.93 1.72
N ILE A 300 -15.88 11.37 2.02
CA ILE A 300 -15.66 12.65 2.71
C ILE A 300 -16.20 13.84 1.89
N VAL A 301 -16.05 13.84 0.58
CA VAL A 301 -16.56 14.92 -0.27
C VAL A 301 -18.09 15.00 -0.17
N LYS A 302 -18.78 13.85 -0.25
CA LYS A 302 -20.24 13.78 -0.09
C LYS A 302 -20.68 14.25 1.30
N ILE A 303 -19.96 13.82 2.35
CA ILE A 303 -20.23 14.24 3.73
C ILE A 303 -20.07 15.75 3.90
N LEU A 304 -19.16 16.38 3.20
CA LEU A 304 -18.89 17.81 3.29
C LEU A 304 -19.87 18.67 2.47
N ILE A 305 -20.41 18.14 1.37
CA ILE A 305 -21.30 18.90 0.48
C ILE A 305 -22.76 18.86 0.96
N THR A 306 -23.18 17.76 1.62
CA THR A 306 -24.60 17.55 1.97
C THR A 306 -24.98 18.35 3.23
N PRO A 307 -25.94 19.31 3.16
CA PRO A 307 -26.36 20.11 4.32
C PRO A 307 -27.06 19.26 5.38
N ARG A 308 -26.85 19.58 6.65
CA ARG A 308 -27.47 18.89 7.80
C ARG A 308 -28.99 19.08 7.89
N ALA A 309 -29.54 20.08 7.22
CA ALA A 309 -30.98 20.31 7.17
C ALA A 309 -31.81 19.14 6.64
N VAL A 310 -31.16 18.22 5.87
CA VAL A 310 -31.76 16.97 5.39
C VAL A 310 -31.73 15.89 6.49
N VAL A 311 -30.86 16.01 7.50
CA VAL A 311 -30.58 14.96 8.49
C VAL A 311 -31.53 15.00 9.69
N ASP A 312 -32.01 16.18 10.09
CA ASP A 312 -32.80 16.34 11.34
C ASP A 312 -34.35 16.34 11.11
N GLY A 313 -34.81 15.95 9.90
CA GLY A 313 -36.24 15.77 9.61
C GLY A 313 -37.08 17.04 9.68
N GLY A 314 -36.49 18.20 9.85
CA GLY A 314 -37.15 19.50 9.82
C GLY A 314 -37.04 20.13 8.47
N LEU A 315 -38.06 20.01 7.64
CA LEU A 315 -38.22 20.75 6.39
C LEU A 315 -38.29 22.26 6.70
N SER A 316 -37.15 22.91 6.69
CA SER A 316 -37.06 24.36 6.51
C SER A 316 -36.50 24.59 5.13
N GLU A 317 -37.34 25.05 4.21
CA GLU A 317 -36.99 25.44 2.84
C GLU A 317 -35.99 26.62 2.75
N SER A 318 -35.42 27.06 3.86
CA SER A 318 -34.52 28.20 3.95
C SER A 318 -33.06 27.87 4.29
N ALA A 319 -32.68 26.61 4.31
CA ALA A 319 -31.28 26.23 4.43
C ALA A 319 -30.69 25.99 3.02
N ASP A 320 -30.64 27.04 2.23
CA ASP A 320 -29.64 27.14 1.16
C ASP A 320 -28.30 26.77 1.76
N GLY A 321 -27.74 25.63 1.34
CA GLY A 321 -26.49 25.14 1.90
C GLY A 321 -25.46 26.25 1.90
N ILE A 322 -24.53 26.24 2.85
CA ILE A 322 -23.50 27.26 3.09
C ILE A 322 -22.80 27.73 1.79
N PHE A 323 -23.03 27.02 0.70
CA PHE A 323 -22.51 27.28 -0.63
C PHE A 323 -23.60 27.45 -1.73
N ALA A 324 -24.89 27.40 -1.41
CA ALA A 324 -25.98 27.59 -2.35
C ALA A 324 -26.33 29.08 -2.49
N GLY A 325 -25.38 29.85 -2.98
CA GLY A 325 -25.63 31.23 -3.42
C GLY A 325 -25.87 31.26 -4.93
N GLY A 326 -27.16 31.27 -5.37
CA GLY A 326 -27.55 31.51 -6.75
C GLY A 326 -27.57 30.29 -7.69
N GLU A 327 -28.53 30.23 -8.55
CA GLU A 327 -29.00 29.07 -9.35
C GLU A 327 -27.97 28.24 -10.15
N HIS A 328 -26.71 28.62 -10.30
CA HIS A 328 -25.66 27.79 -10.96
C HIS A 328 -24.24 27.97 -10.43
N GLY A 329 -23.95 28.91 -9.52
CA GLY A 329 -22.60 29.20 -9.02
C GLY A 329 -22.26 28.58 -7.68
N GLY A 330 -23.23 28.39 -6.78
CA GLY A 330 -23.01 27.99 -5.40
C GLY A 330 -22.54 26.55 -5.23
N PHE A 331 -23.19 25.61 -5.93
CA PHE A 331 -22.83 24.18 -5.86
C PHE A 331 -21.41 23.92 -6.39
N GLY A 332 -20.99 24.59 -7.47
CA GLY A 332 -19.65 24.45 -8.02
C GLY A 332 -18.56 24.92 -7.05
N MET A 333 -18.77 26.04 -6.33
CA MET A 333 -17.84 26.53 -5.32
C MET A 333 -17.81 25.63 -4.09
N ALA A 334 -18.95 25.10 -3.66
CA ALA A 334 -19.03 24.15 -2.56
C ALA A 334 -18.24 22.87 -2.86
N LEU A 335 -18.44 22.33 -4.05
CA LEU A 335 -17.73 21.14 -4.52
C LEU A 335 -16.21 21.38 -4.59
N MET A 336 -15.80 22.54 -5.14
CA MET A 336 -14.37 22.90 -5.16
C MET A 336 -13.78 23.00 -3.75
N ALA A 337 -14.46 23.68 -2.84
CA ALA A 337 -14.00 23.80 -1.45
C ALA A 337 -13.90 22.43 -0.75
N ALA A 338 -14.91 21.58 -0.93
CA ALA A 338 -14.91 20.23 -0.37
C ALA A 338 -13.82 19.33 -0.96
N THR A 339 -13.56 19.40 -2.25
CA THR A 339 -12.49 18.62 -2.91
C THR A 339 -11.10 19.13 -2.53
N ILE A 340 -10.91 20.45 -2.40
CA ILE A 340 -9.65 21.03 -1.88
C ILE A 340 -9.43 20.57 -0.44
N ALA A 341 -10.43 20.67 0.43
CA ALA A 341 -10.33 20.20 1.81
C ALA A 341 -10.06 18.69 1.89
N ALA A 342 -10.73 17.89 1.05
CA ALA A 342 -10.51 16.45 0.96
C ALA A 342 -9.11 16.10 0.43
N SER A 343 -8.57 16.87 -0.51
CA SER A 343 -7.20 16.63 -1.03
C SER A 343 -6.13 16.80 0.04
N ALA A 344 -6.38 17.63 1.06
CA ALA A 344 -5.44 17.85 2.16
C ALA A 344 -5.06 16.55 2.90
N MET A 345 -5.96 15.55 2.96
CA MET A 345 -5.62 14.27 3.59
C MET A 345 -4.59 13.46 2.78
N HIS A 346 -4.53 13.59 1.46
CA HIS A 346 -3.52 12.90 0.63
C HIS A 346 -2.14 13.56 0.79
N TRP A 347 -2.09 14.89 0.87
CA TRP A 347 -0.88 15.60 1.23
C TRP A 347 -0.41 15.23 2.64
N GLY A 348 -1.35 15.15 3.60
CA GLY A 348 -1.09 14.65 4.95
C GLY A 348 -0.58 13.21 4.92
N GLY A 349 -1.18 12.33 4.09
CA GLY A 349 -0.73 10.95 3.89
C GLY A 349 0.73 10.87 3.47
N ALA A 350 1.13 11.60 2.43
CA ALA A 350 2.51 11.66 1.97
C ALA A 350 3.47 12.20 3.06
N PHE A 351 3.06 13.27 3.77
CA PHE A 351 3.86 13.87 4.84
C PHE A 351 4.01 12.91 6.04
N PHE A 352 2.89 12.33 6.52
CA PHE A 352 2.91 11.46 7.69
C PHE A 352 3.49 10.07 7.42
N SER A 353 3.43 9.53 6.19
CA SER A 353 4.14 8.31 5.84
C SER A 353 5.64 8.44 6.07
N ILE A 354 6.23 9.55 5.64
CA ILE A 354 7.66 9.82 5.84
C ILE A 354 7.96 10.11 7.31
N THR A 355 7.20 11.00 7.92
CA THR A 355 7.49 11.47 9.29
C THR A 355 7.25 10.40 10.33
N LEU A 356 6.13 9.64 10.29
CA LEU A 356 5.87 8.56 11.23
C LEU A 356 6.85 7.40 11.03
N GLY A 357 7.23 7.10 9.78
CA GLY A 357 8.27 6.14 9.49
C GLY A 357 9.61 6.55 10.12
N HIS A 358 10.04 7.79 9.89
CA HIS A 358 11.28 8.32 10.44
C HIS A 358 11.27 8.42 11.98
N ILE A 359 10.17 8.91 12.56
CA ILE A 359 10.00 8.97 14.03
C ILE A 359 10.05 7.57 14.63
N SER A 360 9.46 6.57 13.97
CA SER A 360 9.52 5.17 14.40
C SER A 360 10.97 4.67 14.53
N ASP A 361 11.84 5.05 13.57
CA ASP A 361 13.23 4.62 13.57
C ASP A 361 14.08 5.39 14.58
N THR A 362 13.93 6.73 14.66
CA THR A 362 14.83 7.62 15.41
C THR A 362 14.40 7.83 16.85
N VAL A 363 13.12 8.18 17.08
CA VAL A 363 12.62 8.54 18.42
C VAL A 363 12.25 7.28 19.20
N PHE A 364 11.60 6.33 18.55
CA PHE A 364 11.12 5.11 19.20
C PHE A 364 12.03 3.90 18.99
N HIS A 365 13.20 4.11 18.37
CA HIS A 365 14.23 3.08 18.20
C HIS A 365 13.70 1.76 17.60
N GLY A 366 12.87 1.87 16.56
CA GLY A 366 12.25 0.73 15.87
C GLY A 366 11.02 0.13 16.55
N ARG A 367 10.55 0.69 17.67
CA ARG A 367 9.32 0.24 18.34
C ARG A 367 8.09 0.75 17.57
N ARG A 368 7.73 0.08 16.49
CA ARG A 368 6.69 0.48 15.52
C ARG A 368 5.32 0.76 16.17
N TRP A 369 4.94 -0.01 17.19
CA TRP A 369 3.63 0.09 17.83
C TRP A 369 3.31 1.50 18.35
N GLN A 370 4.29 2.27 18.80
CA GLN A 370 4.09 3.61 19.38
C GLN A 370 3.64 4.61 18.32
N THR A 371 4.31 4.65 17.17
CA THR A 371 3.95 5.53 16.06
C THR A 371 2.60 5.15 15.46
N ILE A 372 2.33 3.87 15.31
CA ILE A 372 1.05 3.36 14.82
C ILE A 372 -0.09 3.75 15.77
N PHE A 373 0.10 3.55 17.08
CA PHE A 373 -0.88 3.92 18.10
C PHE A 373 -1.20 5.41 18.07
N ILE A 374 -0.16 6.27 18.02
CA ILE A 374 -0.34 7.73 17.96
C ILE A 374 -1.12 8.11 16.69
N GLY A 375 -0.78 7.55 15.54
CA GLY A 375 -1.45 7.85 14.28
C GLY A 375 -2.94 7.47 14.29
N PHE A 376 -3.29 6.30 14.83
CA PHE A 376 -4.68 5.90 15.01
C PHE A 376 -5.42 6.83 15.99
N LEU A 377 -4.77 7.22 17.09
CA LEU A 377 -5.37 8.10 18.09
C LEU A 377 -5.64 9.50 17.52
N VAL A 378 -4.67 10.10 16.80
CA VAL A 378 -4.85 11.39 16.11
C VAL A 378 -5.99 11.31 15.10
N SER A 379 -6.07 10.23 14.32
CA SER A 379 -7.17 10.01 13.38
C SER A 379 -8.51 9.92 14.10
N THR A 380 -8.60 9.15 15.18
CA THR A 380 -9.82 9.00 15.99
C THR A 380 -10.31 10.35 16.52
N VAL A 381 -9.42 11.11 17.16
CA VAL A 381 -9.75 12.42 17.72
C VAL A 381 -10.18 13.40 16.61
N GLY A 382 -9.44 13.44 15.50
CA GLY A 382 -9.79 14.32 14.38
C GLY A 382 -11.15 14.00 13.76
N LEU A 383 -11.49 12.71 13.59
CA LEU A 383 -12.79 12.26 13.09
C LEU A 383 -13.92 12.63 14.05
N LEU A 384 -13.72 12.49 15.37
CA LEU A 384 -14.70 12.92 16.37
C LEU A 384 -14.87 14.44 16.38
N VAL A 385 -13.80 15.22 16.23
CA VAL A 385 -13.88 16.68 16.10
C VAL A 385 -14.68 17.06 14.85
N ILE A 386 -14.45 16.43 13.73
CA ILE A 386 -15.22 16.66 12.50
C ILE A 386 -16.69 16.25 12.70
N TYR A 387 -16.96 15.15 13.39
CA TYR A 387 -18.31 14.70 13.69
C TYR A 387 -19.09 15.71 14.53
N PHE A 388 -18.51 16.17 15.65
CA PHE A 388 -19.21 17.06 16.59
C PHE A 388 -19.22 18.53 16.15
N PHE A 389 -18.16 18.98 15.49
CA PHE A 389 -17.93 20.41 15.21
C PHE A 389 -17.81 20.76 13.74
N GLY A 390 -17.75 19.79 12.81
CA GLY A 390 -17.43 20.01 11.42
C GLY A 390 -18.29 21.09 10.74
N ILE A 391 -19.59 21.10 11.02
CA ILE A 391 -20.51 22.12 10.46
C ILE A 391 -20.26 23.50 11.10
N ARG A 392 -20.06 23.56 12.41
CA ARG A 392 -19.74 24.83 13.09
C ARG A 392 -18.42 25.40 12.55
N ILE A 393 -17.45 24.54 12.29
CA ILE A 393 -16.16 24.93 11.72
C ILE A 393 -16.36 25.50 10.31
N LEU A 394 -17.18 24.89 9.47
CA LEU A 394 -17.47 25.36 8.12
C LEU A 394 -18.13 26.76 8.09
N MET A 395 -18.90 27.09 9.12
CA MET A 395 -19.55 28.41 9.26
C MET A 395 -18.58 29.54 9.67
N LEU A 396 -17.37 29.21 10.12
CA LEU A 396 -16.37 30.21 10.50
C LEU A 396 -15.70 30.81 9.24
N PRO A 397 -15.28 32.10 9.29
CA PRO A 397 -14.41 32.66 8.29
C PRO A 397 -13.12 31.80 8.16
N GLY A 398 -12.84 31.28 6.96
CA GLY A 398 -11.72 30.36 6.76
C GLY A 398 -11.98 28.92 7.23
N GLY A 399 -13.21 28.55 7.56
CA GLY A 399 -13.57 27.22 8.07
C GLY A 399 -13.17 26.06 7.14
N VAL A 400 -13.17 26.27 5.82
CA VAL A 400 -12.68 25.30 4.83
C VAL A 400 -11.19 24.98 5.05
N ILE A 401 -10.38 26.00 5.38
CA ILE A 401 -8.95 25.80 5.66
C ILE A 401 -8.77 25.00 6.95
N LEU A 402 -9.54 25.35 7.99
CA LEU A 402 -9.49 24.63 9.28
C LEU A 402 -9.94 23.17 9.12
N LEU A 403 -10.99 22.92 8.34
CA LEU A 403 -11.45 21.58 8.03
C LEU A 403 -10.42 20.80 7.19
N GLY A 404 -9.80 21.46 6.21
CA GLY A 404 -8.67 20.91 5.45
C GLY A 404 -7.50 20.55 6.37
N ALA A 405 -7.16 21.39 7.34
CA ALA A 405 -6.13 21.09 8.33
C ALA A 405 -6.52 19.88 9.22
N LEU A 406 -7.77 19.80 9.68
CA LEU A 406 -8.25 18.63 10.43
C LEU A 406 -8.16 17.34 9.60
N LEU A 407 -8.51 17.39 8.31
CA LEU A 407 -8.37 16.25 7.40
C LEU A 407 -6.92 15.92 7.08
N PHE A 408 -6.04 16.93 6.97
CA PHE A 408 -4.61 16.74 6.82
C PHE A 408 -4.03 15.93 7.99
N PHE A 409 -4.41 16.26 9.23
CA PHE A 409 -3.94 15.52 10.41
C PHE A 409 -4.67 14.19 10.58
N SER A 410 -6.00 14.16 10.59
CA SER A 410 -6.77 12.93 10.85
C SER A 410 -6.67 11.91 9.72
N GLY A 411 -6.98 12.35 8.50
CA GLY A 411 -6.90 11.50 7.30
C GLY A 411 -5.45 11.23 6.89
N GLY A 412 -4.56 12.19 7.08
CA GLY A 412 -3.14 12.03 6.81
C GLY A 412 -2.45 11.05 7.76
N CYS A 413 -2.73 11.12 9.07
CA CYS A 413 -2.17 10.17 10.03
C CYS A 413 -2.64 8.74 9.77
N ILE A 414 -3.93 8.51 9.45
CA ILE A 414 -4.42 7.16 9.15
C ILE A 414 -3.80 6.57 7.87
N GLN A 415 -3.44 7.43 6.91
CA GLN A 415 -2.69 7.02 5.74
C GLN A 415 -1.21 6.79 6.09
N GLY A 416 -0.61 7.68 6.88
CA GLY A 416 0.80 7.62 7.26
C GLY A 416 1.18 6.43 8.16
N VAL A 417 0.26 5.89 8.97
CA VAL A 417 0.53 4.68 9.77
C VAL A 417 0.79 3.43 8.93
N GLN A 418 0.52 3.47 7.63
CA GLN A 418 0.80 2.34 6.74
C GLN A 418 2.29 2.02 6.66
N ALA A 419 3.17 3.04 6.62
CA ALA A 419 4.60 2.84 6.57
C ALA A 419 5.12 1.99 7.76
N PRO A 420 4.90 2.35 9.03
CA PRO A 420 5.30 1.49 10.13
C PRO A 420 4.52 0.18 10.25
N LEU A 421 3.24 0.11 9.81
CA LEU A 421 2.46 -1.14 9.78
C LEU A 421 3.06 -2.17 8.82
N PHE A 422 3.48 -1.76 7.64
CA PHE A 422 4.09 -2.65 6.65
C PHE A 422 5.56 -2.99 6.94
N ASN A 423 6.20 -2.30 7.89
CA ASN A 423 7.49 -2.72 8.41
C ASN A 423 7.39 -3.89 9.40
N LEU A 424 6.27 -4.01 10.15
CA LEU A 424 6.10 -5.08 11.15
C LEU A 424 6.31 -6.49 10.61
N PRO A 425 5.79 -6.88 9.43
CA PRO A 425 6.09 -8.19 8.85
C PRO A 425 7.60 -8.43 8.62
N GLY A 426 8.32 -7.40 8.15
CA GLY A 426 9.76 -7.47 7.99
C GLY A 426 10.50 -7.60 9.32
N ASP A 427 10.08 -6.86 10.35
CA ASP A 427 10.66 -6.93 11.70
C ASP A 427 10.40 -8.29 12.37
N ILE A 428 9.24 -8.94 12.11
CA ILE A 428 8.85 -10.24 12.68
C ILE A 428 9.50 -11.41 11.94
N LEU A 429 9.51 -11.37 10.60
CA LEU A 429 9.87 -12.50 9.74
C LEU A 429 11.26 -12.38 9.13
N GLY A 430 11.89 -11.22 9.28
CA GLY A 430 13.18 -10.91 8.66
C GLY A 430 13.12 -10.72 7.15
N THR A 431 14.28 -10.59 6.53
CA THR A 431 14.44 -10.27 5.11
C THR A 431 13.96 -11.39 4.18
N ARG A 432 13.98 -12.65 4.63
CA ARG A 432 13.62 -13.83 3.83
C ARG A 432 12.11 -13.91 3.56
N LEU A 433 11.27 -13.65 4.55
CA LEU A 433 9.81 -13.82 4.50
C LEU A 433 9.06 -12.48 4.65
N GLY A 434 9.78 -11.37 4.71
CA GLY A 434 9.19 -10.05 4.92
C GLY A 434 8.20 -9.66 3.83
N GLY A 435 8.52 -9.90 2.58
CA GLY A 435 7.64 -9.64 1.44
C GLY A 435 6.40 -10.53 1.45
N THR A 436 6.54 -11.81 1.80
CA THR A 436 5.41 -12.74 2.02
C THR A 436 4.48 -12.20 3.09
N GLY A 437 5.03 -11.79 4.24
CA GLY A 437 4.27 -11.21 5.35
C GLY A 437 3.54 -9.92 4.95
N VAL A 438 4.21 -9.00 4.24
CA VAL A 438 3.60 -7.78 3.70
C VAL A 438 2.47 -8.11 2.73
N GLY A 439 2.67 -9.09 1.84
CA GLY A 439 1.64 -9.53 0.89
C GLY A 439 0.38 -10.04 1.57
N ILE A 440 0.53 -10.88 2.58
CA ILE A 440 -0.57 -11.41 3.39
C ILE A 440 -1.31 -10.30 4.12
N VAL A 441 -0.58 -9.42 4.83
CA VAL A 441 -1.15 -8.30 5.55
C VAL A 441 -1.90 -7.36 4.61
N ASN A 442 -1.32 -7.04 3.45
CA ASN A 442 -1.94 -6.16 2.47
C ASN A 442 -3.15 -6.80 1.79
N GLY A 443 -3.09 -8.11 1.49
CA GLY A 443 -4.23 -8.88 0.97
C GLY A 443 -5.45 -8.78 1.88
N TRP A 444 -5.29 -9.05 3.17
CA TRP A 444 -6.35 -8.89 4.18
C TRP A 444 -6.85 -7.46 4.27
N SER A 445 -5.96 -6.46 4.17
CA SER A 445 -6.33 -5.06 4.27
C SER A 445 -7.24 -4.61 3.12
N TYR A 446 -6.98 -5.04 1.89
CA TYR A 446 -7.83 -4.72 0.74
C TYR A 446 -9.16 -5.49 0.75
N LEU A 447 -9.17 -6.74 1.24
CA LEU A 447 -10.43 -7.44 1.49
C LEU A 447 -11.28 -6.68 2.52
N GLY A 448 -10.66 -6.18 3.61
CA GLY A 448 -11.34 -5.32 4.58
C GLY A 448 -11.84 -4.01 3.95
N ALA A 449 -11.04 -3.38 3.10
CA ALA A 449 -11.43 -2.15 2.40
C ALA A 449 -12.64 -2.33 1.47
N SER A 450 -12.81 -3.51 0.85
CA SER A 450 -13.98 -3.76 -0.01
C SER A 450 -15.30 -3.74 0.75
N PHE A 451 -15.30 -4.05 2.04
CA PHE A 451 -16.50 -3.93 2.89
C PHE A 451 -16.80 -2.47 3.29
N ALA A 452 -15.81 -1.57 3.30
CA ALA A 452 -16.00 -0.19 3.74
C ALA A 452 -17.07 0.54 2.91
N GLY A 453 -17.06 0.35 1.59
CA GLY A 453 -18.03 1.00 0.69
C GLY A 453 -19.47 0.64 1.02
N ILE A 454 -19.76 -0.65 1.14
CA ILE A 454 -21.11 -1.18 1.42
C ILE A 454 -21.55 -0.82 2.85
N THR A 455 -20.67 -1.03 3.84
CA THR A 455 -20.99 -0.81 5.26
C THR A 455 -21.27 0.67 5.54
N LEU A 456 -20.42 1.56 5.01
CA LEU A 456 -20.61 3.00 5.19
C LEU A 456 -21.84 3.50 4.41
N GLY A 457 -22.11 2.97 3.23
CA GLY A 457 -23.33 3.27 2.48
C GLY A 457 -24.59 2.89 3.25
N ALA A 458 -24.67 1.65 3.73
CA ALA A 458 -25.79 1.19 4.54
C ALA A 458 -25.95 1.99 5.85
N MET A 459 -24.84 2.35 6.49
CA MET A 459 -24.84 3.19 7.69
C MET A 459 -25.39 4.59 7.41
N MET A 460 -25.03 5.19 6.27
CA MET A 460 -25.57 6.47 5.84
C MET A 460 -27.07 6.41 5.58
N ASP A 461 -27.54 5.36 4.93
CA ASP A 461 -28.96 5.19 4.61
C ASP A 461 -29.79 4.95 5.86
N ALA A 462 -29.26 4.23 6.87
CA ALA A 462 -29.98 3.88 8.10
C ALA A 462 -29.93 4.97 9.18
N PHE A 463 -28.80 5.66 9.35
CA PHE A 463 -28.52 6.52 10.49
C PHE A 463 -28.08 7.95 10.11
N GLY A 464 -28.11 8.27 8.80
CA GLY A 464 -27.71 9.56 8.30
C GLY A 464 -26.21 9.67 7.99
N LEU A 465 -25.87 10.68 7.19
CA LEU A 465 -24.58 10.82 6.53
C LEU A 465 -23.38 10.94 7.49
N THR A 466 -23.57 11.66 8.60
CA THR A 466 -22.49 11.89 9.58
C THR A 466 -22.17 10.67 10.44
N SER A 467 -23.07 9.68 10.52
CA SER A 467 -22.86 8.44 11.27
C SER A 467 -21.62 7.66 10.80
N CYS A 468 -21.24 7.81 9.54
CA CYS A 468 -20.03 7.22 8.98
C CYS A 468 -18.75 7.70 9.67
N LEU A 469 -18.69 8.97 10.10
CA LEU A 469 -17.54 9.52 10.81
C LEU A 469 -17.38 8.86 12.19
N LEU A 470 -18.51 8.60 12.87
CA LEU A 470 -18.50 7.93 14.17
C LEU A 470 -18.05 6.46 14.03
N LEU A 471 -18.56 5.75 13.02
CA LEU A 471 -18.12 4.38 12.74
C LEU A 471 -16.63 4.32 12.39
N MET A 472 -16.15 5.22 11.54
CA MET A 472 -14.73 5.31 11.18
C MET A 472 -13.87 5.64 12.40
N ALA A 473 -14.31 6.54 13.30
CA ALA A 473 -13.61 6.84 14.55
C ALA A 473 -13.55 5.61 15.48
N GLY A 474 -14.65 4.85 15.59
CA GLY A 474 -14.69 3.61 16.36
C GLY A 474 -13.74 2.54 15.82
N ILE A 475 -13.67 2.37 14.50
CA ILE A 475 -12.75 1.42 13.84
C ILE A 475 -11.30 1.88 13.98
N SER A 476 -11.03 3.19 13.90
CA SER A 476 -9.70 3.75 14.16
C SER A 476 -9.25 3.47 15.59
N LEU A 477 -10.15 3.65 16.57
CA LEU A 477 -9.88 3.32 17.97
C LEU A 477 -9.64 1.82 18.18
N LEU A 478 -10.40 0.96 17.49
CA LEU A 478 -10.16 -0.49 17.51
C LEU A 478 -8.76 -0.82 17.00
N GLY A 479 -8.31 -0.19 15.90
CA GLY A 479 -6.95 -0.33 15.37
C GLY A 479 -5.89 0.06 16.41
N ALA A 480 -6.10 1.15 17.14
CA ALA A 480 -5.22 1.56 18.23
C ALA A 480 -5.15 0.49 19.36
N ILE A 481 -6.28 -0.10 19.74
CA ILE A 481 -6.33 -1.15 20.76
C ILE A 481 -5.61 -2.42 20.29
N VAL A 482 -5.82 -2.84 19.04
CA VAL A 482 -5.17 -4.01 18.45
C VAL A 482 -3.64 -3.88 18.49
N ILE A 483 -3.12 -2.69 18.18
CA ILE A 483 -1.67 -2.45 18.23
C ILE A 483 -1.10 -2.51 19.64
N LEU A 484 -1.85 -2.17 20.67
CA LEU A 484 -1.42 -2.34 22.06
C LEU A 484 -1.23 -3.80 22.46
N VAL A 485 -1.96 -4.73 21.84
CA VAL A 485 -1.76 -6.18 22.03
C VAL A 485 -0.44 -6.64 21.42
N LEU A 486 -0.01 -6.05 20.31
CA LEU A 486 1.28 -6.32 19.66
C LEU A 486 2.50 -5.76 20.42
N ARG A 487 2.28 -4.93 21.46
CA ARG A 487 3.34 -4.35 22.30
C ARG A 487 4.19 -5.42 23.02
N LYS A 488 3.63 -6.60 23.27
CA LYS A 488 4.29 -7.72 23.93
C LYS A 488 5.15 -8.51 22.96
#